data_3eccc61fbbc1a59538d0cc925b347150
#
_entry.id   3eccc61fbbc1a59538d0cc925b347150
#
_cell.length_a   1.000
_cell.length_b   1.000
_cell.length_c   1.000
_cell.angle_alpha   90.00
_cell.angle_beta   90.00
_cell.angle_gamma   90.00
#
_symmetry.space_group_name_H-M   'P 1'
#
loop_
_entity.id
_entity.type
_entity.pdbx_description
1 polymer ?
#
loop_
_entity_poly.entity_id
_entity_poly.type
_entity_poly.pdbx_seq_one_letter_code
_entity_poly.pdbx_strand_id
1 'polypeptide(L)'
;MKKIYLVPLISLVFFSGYAAENEQTLSANTIEEQNLHQHIAMLASDAFGGRAPGSEGGEKTKEYLVNVFQQLSLETINGNYLLDVPLVEVSVDEGSYVSILQGDGEKMLEQGSETVFWTKRDQEQVSVDDSEMVFVGYGIVAPEYGWNDYQGMDMTGKTAVMLINDPGFATQNDALFKGNAMTYYGRWTYKYEEAARQGAEAVVIIHETAPAAYPWQVVETSWQGKQIDLKREDMGLNRVKVESWITHSIAQGLFAKSGLDLERLKQQALTAEFKPVVMKGLYLKARLNNTIRFTNSHNVAAVKKGSLRPNEYILMMAHWDHLGTKEEQAGDN
;
A
#
# COMPACT_ATOMS: atom_id res chain seq x y z
N MET A 1 -38.29 48.38 -61.81
CA MET A 1 -38.33 48.52 -60.38
C MET A 1 -38.75 47.18 -59.78
N LYS A 2 -37.79 46.37 -59.34
CA LYS A 2 -38.05 45.12 -58.63
C LYS A 2 -37.80 45.34 -57.15
N LYS A 3 -38.81 45.15 -56.29
CA LYS A 3 -38.75 45.22 -54.86
C LYS A 3 -38.18 43.91 -54.31
N ILE A 4 -37.06 43.99 -53.60
CA ILE A 4 -36.46 42.88 -52.82
C ILE A 4 -37.04 42.93 -51.41
N TYR A 5 -37.69 41.87 -50.98
CA TYR A 5 -38.16 41.69 -49.64
C TYR A 5 -37.04 40.97 -48.87
N LEU A 6 -36.50 41.62 -47.85
CA LEU A 6 -35.56 41.05 -46.87
C LEU A 6 -36.37 40.34 -45.80
N VAL A 7 -36.18 39.01 -45.66
CA VAL A 7 -36.74 38.23 -44.58
C VAL A 7 -35.69 38.12 -43.47
N PRO A 8 -35.96 38.51 -42.22
CA PRO A 8 -34.99 38.39 -41.17
C PRO A 8 -34.88 36.92 -40.69
N LEU A 9 -33.68 36.41 -40.71
CA LEU A 9 -33.32 35.13 -40.08
C LEU A 9 -33.16 35.39 -38.58
N ILE A 10 -34.16 35.09 -37.77
CA ILE A 10 -34.07 35.09 -36.30
C ILE A 10 -34.25 33.67 -35.81
N SER A 11 -33.27 33.29 -34.96
CA SER A 11 -33.35 32.29 -33.90
C SER A 11 -33.17 30.82 -34.25
N LEU A 12 -32.00 30.32 -33.96
CA LEU A 12 -31.83 28.99 -33.39
C LEU A 12 -30.48 28.93 -32.61
N VAL A 13 -30.44 29.63 -31.50
CA VAL A 13 -29.39 29.38 -30.48
C VAL A 13 -30.07 29.50 -29.12
N PHE A 14 -30.66 28.42 -28.64
CA PHE A 14 -31.00 28.22 -27.21
C PHE A 14 -31.67 26.84 -27.06
N PHE A 15 -30.89 25.76 -27.08
CA PHE A 15 -31.39 24.47 -26.54
C PHE A 15 -30.29 23.49 -26.15
N SER A 16 -29.01 23.93 -25.97
CA SER A 16 -27.96 23.01 -25.54
C SER A 16 -27.60 23.10 -24.03
N GLY A 17 -28.09 24.10 -23.32
CA GLY A 17 -27.81 24.25 -21.90
C GLY A 17 -28.77 23.52 -20.96
N TYR A 18 -30.05 23.37 -21.38
CA TYR A 18 -31.07 22.78 -20.50
C TYR A 18 -31.01 21.25 -20.39
N ALA A 19 -30.45 20.56 -21.39
CA ALA A 19 -30.35 19.11 -21.36
C ALA A 19 -29.21 18.62 -20.45
N ALA A 20 -28.10 19.35 -20.34
CA ALA A 20 -26.97 18.96 -19.52
C ALA A 20 -27.23 19.17 -18.01
N GLU A 21 -27.93 20.24 -17.65
CA GLU A 21 -28.33 20.46 -16.25
C GLU A 21 -29.38 19.46 -15.76
N ASN A 22 -30.31 19.04 -16.62
CA ASN A 22 -31.31 18.04 -16.27
C ASN A 22 -30.71 16.62 -16.14
N GLU A 23 -29.71 16.23 -16.95
CA GLU A 23 -29.07 14.93 -16.80
C GLU A 23 -28.21 14.82 -15.53
N GLN A 24 -27.50 15.89 -15.15
CA GLN A 24 -26.77 15.92 -13.88
C GLN A 24 -27.68 15.87 -12.66
N THR A 25 -28.83 16.56 -12.72
CA THR A 25 -29.80 16.55 -11.62
C THR A 25 -30.55 15.21 -11.50
N LEU A 26 -30.82 14.53 -12.60
CA LEU A 26 -31.45 13.22 -12.62
C LEU A 26 -30.51 12.12 -12.09
N SER A 27 -29.21 12.17 -12.35
CA SER A 27 -28.26 11.16 -11.86
C SER A 27 -28.01 11.29 -10.35
N ALA A 28 -27.98 12.50 -9.80
CA ALA A 28 -27.81 12.73 -8.38
C ALA A 28 -29.05 12.30 -7.56
N ASN A 29 -30.26 12.42 -8.12
CA ASN A 29 -31.50 12.05 -7.47
C ASN A 29 -31.82 10.54 -7.50
N THR A 30 -30.97 9.71 -8.13
CA THR A 30 -31.15 8.25 -8.18
C THR A 30 -30.36 7.51 -7.11
N ILE A 31 -29.46 8.19 -6.37
CA ILE A 31 -28.75 7.62 -5.25
C ILE A 31 -29.57 7.86 -3.99
N GLU A 32 -30.19 6.80 -3.49
CA GLU A 32 -31.01 6.84 -2.29
C GLU A 32 -30.20 6.35 -1.07
N GLU A 33 -30.21 7.12 0.00
CA GLU A 33 -29.53 6.80 1.26
C GLU A 33 -29.94 5.41 1.77
N GLN A 34 -31.24 5.06 1.65
CA GLN A 34 -31.75 3.77 2.07
C GLN A 34 -31.08 2.60 1.34
N ASN A 35 -30.82 2.72 0.04
CA ASN A 35 -30.15 1.69 -0.75
C ASN A 35 -28.70 1.53 -0.33
N LEU A 36 -27.98 2.63 -0.05
CA LEU A 36 -26.64 2.58 0.49
C LEU A 36 -26.60 1.88 1.85
N HIS A 37 -27.50 2.23 2.75
CA HIS A 37 -27.60 1.59 4.06
C HIS A 37 -27.86 0.09 3.96
N GLN A 38 -28.71 -0.37 3.03
CA GLN A 38 -28.96 -1.79 2.82
C GLN A 38 -27.71 -2.55 2.39
N HIS A 39 -26.94 -2.00 1.45
CA HIS A 39 -25.68 -2.63 1.02
C HIS A 39 -24.64 -2.65 2.15
N ILE A 40 -24.49 -1.56 2.89
CA ILE A 40 -23.56 -1.47 4.02
C ILE A 40 -23.95 -2.47 5.11
N ALA A 41 -25.22 -2.47 5.53
CA ALA A 41 -25.70 -3.37 6.57
C ALA A 41 -25.53 -4.84 6.19
N MET A 42 -25.76 -5.20 4.92
CA MET A 42 -25.54 -6.55 4.43
C MET A 42 -24.06 -6.93 4.49
N LEU A 43 -23.20 -6.13 3.88
CA LEU A 43 -21.78 -6.43 3.77
C LEU A 43 -21.03 -6.37 5.12
N ALA A 44 -21.52 -5.57 6.08
CA ALA A 44 -20.95 -5.47 7.42
C ALA A 44 -21.54 -6.47 8.42
N SER A 45 -22.50 -7.32 8.00
CA SER A 45 -23.11 -8.28 8.92
C SER A 45 -22.18 -9.46 9.24
N ASP A 46 -22.38 -10.08 10.41
CA ASP A 46 -21.64 -11.27 10.87
C ASP A 46 -21.73 -12.44 9.89
N ALA A 47 -22.83 -12.51 9.11
CA ALA A 47 -23.01 -13.54 8.08
C ALA A 47 -21.94 -13.51 6.99
N PHE A 48 -21.26 -12.37 6.80
CA PHE A 48 -20.17 -12.19 5.84
C PHE A 48 -18.77 -12.38 6.45
N GLY A 49 -18.66 -12.68 7.77
CA GLY A 49 -17.45 -13.14 8.43
C GLY A 49 -16.20 -12.30 8.14
N GLY A 50 -16.32 -10.96 8.14
CA GLY A 50 -15.21 -10.03 7.89
C GLY A 50 -14.59 -10.12 6.49
N ARG A 51 -15.18 -10.83 5.54
CA ARG A 51 -14.91 -10.82 4.08
C ARG A 51 -13.44 -11.03 3.66
N ALA A 52 -12.67 -11.85 4.38
CA ALA A 52 -11.28 -12.10 3.97
C ALA A 52 -11.21 -12.83 2.61
N PRO A 53 -10.25 -12.51 1.75
CA PRO A 53 -10.00 -13.27 0.53
C PRO A 53 -9.76 -14.74 0.82
N GLY A 54 -10.42 -15.64 0.05
CA GLY A 54 -10.31 -17.09 0.25
C GLY A 54 -11.09 -17.65 1.44
N SER A 55 -11.87 -16.83 2.15
CA SER A 55 -12.77 -17.25 3.22
C SER A 55 -14.21 -17.47 2.71
N GLU A 56 -15.03 -18.16 3.51
CA GLU A 56 -16.47 -18.32 3.23
C GLU A 56 -17.17 -16.94 3.12
N GLY A 57 -16.81 -15.97 3.99
CA GLY A 57 -17.33 -14.62 3.94
C GLY A 57 -16.94 -13.88 2.66
N GLY A 58 -15.72 -14.09 2.18
CA GLY A 58 -15.27 -13.58 0.88
C GLY A 58 -16.06 -14.17 -0.29
N GLU A 59 -16.37 -15.48 -0.28
CA GLU A 59 -17.17 -16.11 -1.31
C GLU A 59 -18.62 -15.52 -1.32
N LYS A 60 -19.26 -15.43 -0.15
CA LYS A 60 -20.59 -14.81 -0.01
C LYS A 60 -20.60 -13.37 -0.54
N THR A 61 -19.52 -12.61 -0.27
CA THR A 61 -19.40 -11.23 -0.76
C THR A 61 -19.36 -11.16 -2.28
N LYS A 62 -18.56 -12.01 -2.92
CA LYS A 62 -18.49 -12.08 -4.39
C LYS A 62 -19.83 -12.46 -5.01
N GLU A 63 -20.52 -13.46 -4.45
CA GLU A 63 -21.86 -13.87 -4.90
C GLU A 63 -22.86 -12.72 -4.76
N TYR A 64 -22.83 -12.01 -3.64
CA TYR A 64 -23.70 -10.86 -3.42
C TYR A 64 -23.48 -9.76 -4.47
N LEU A 65 -22.22 -9.39 -4.73
CA LEU A 65 -21.88 -8.36 -5.71
C LEU A 65 -22.25 -8.77 -7.14
N VAL A 66 -22.03 -10.03 -7.51
CA VAL A 66 -22.46 -10.56 -8.82
C VAL A 66 -23.96 -10.47 -8.98
N ASN A 67 -24.73 -10.85 -7.94
CA ASN A 67 -26.17 -10.76 -7.96
C ASN A 67 -26.65 -9.30 -8.13
N VAL A 68 -26.03 -8.35 -7.45
CA VAL A 68 -26.33 -6.91 -7.61
C VAL A 68 -26.02 -6.45 -9.04
N PHE A 69 -24.88 -6.81 -9.62
CA PHE A 69 -24.54 -6.45 -11.00
C PHE A 69 -25.52 -7.03 -12.02
N GLN A 70 -25.99 -8.25 -11.80
CA GLN A 70 -27.03 -8.88 -12.64
C GLN A 70 -28.37 -8.15 -12.53
N GLN A 71 -28.80 -7.80 -11.33
CA GLN A 71 -30.03 -7.03 -11.10
C GLN A 71 -30.00 -5.66 -11.78
N LEU A 72 -28.82 -5.03 -11.83
CA LEU A 72 -28.57 -3.77 -12.52
C LEU A 72 -28.40 -3.95 -14.05
N SER A 73 -28.48 -5.18 -14.55
CA SER A 73 -28.30 -5.53 -15.97
C SER A 73 -26.97 -5.01 -16.55
N LEU A 74 -25.91 -5.08 -15.74
CA LEU A 74 -24.57 -4.72 -16.19
C LEU A 74 -23.98 -5.86 -17.03
N GLU A 75 -23.13 -5.51 -18.00
CA GLU A 75 -22.47 -6.49 -18.85
C GLU A 75 -21.24 -7.10 -18.17
N THR A 76 -21.00 -8.38 -18.46
CA THR A 76 -19.78 -9.08 -18.01
C THR A 76 -18.55 -8.62 -18.79
N ILE A 77 -17.36 -8.86 -18.22
CA ILE A 77 -16.08 -8.74 -18.91
C ILE A 77 -15.68 -10.13 -19.41
N ASN A 78 -15.52 -10.29 -20.72
CA ASN A 78 -15.17 -11.56 -21.35
C ASN A 78 -16.08 -12.73 -20.93
N GLY A 79 -17.38 -12.46 -20.70
CA GLY A 79 -18.37 -13.47 -20.36
C GLY A 79 -18.42 -13.82 -18.85
N ASN A 80 -17.65 -13.14 -18.00
CA ASN A 80 -17.63 -13.38 -16.58
C ASN A 80 -17.64 -12.07 -15.77
N TYR A 81 -18.29 -12.07 -14.60
CA TYR A 81 -18.18 -11.02 -13.59
C TYR A 81 -16.96 -11.21 -12.68
N LEU A 82 -16.47 -12.43 -12.54
CA LEU A 82 -15.32 -12.79 -11.70
C LEU A 82 -14.06 -12.86 -12.55
N LEU A 83 -13.08 -12.04 -12.21
CA LEU A 83 -11.75 -12.02 -12.84
C LEU A 83 -10.75 -12.60 -11.86
N ASP A 84 -10.10 -13.69 -12.22
CA ASP A 84 -9.16 -14.41 -11.37
C ASP A 84 -8.01 -13.54 -10.89
N VAL A 85 -7.69 -13.65 -9.60
CA VAL A 85 -6.56 -13.00 -8.94
C VAL A 85 -5.78 -14.10 -8.19
N PRO A 86 -4.74 -14.66 -8.79
CA PRO A 86 -3.90 -15.64 -8.11
C PRO A 86 -3.11 -14.97 -6.98
N LEU A 87 -3.17 -15.58 -5.80
CA LEU A 87 -2.57 -15.09 -4.56
C LEU A 87 -1.55 -16.08 -4.02
N VAL A 88 -0.60 -15.55 -3.26
CA VAL A 88 0.30 -16.30 -2.39
C VAL A 88 0.10 -15.84 -0.95
N GLU A 89 -0.02 -16.78 -0.05
CA GLU A 89 -0.01 -16.56 1.40
C GLU A 89 1.33 -17.03 1.93
N VAL A 90 2.05 -16.14 2.61
CA VAL A 90 3.33 -16.41 3.26
C VAL A 90 3.16 -16.19 4.75
N SER A 91 3.41 -17.21 5.55
CA SER A 91 3.42 -17.14 7.01
C SER A 91 4.83 -17.36 7.50
N VAL A 92 5.33 -16.43 8.32
CA VAL A 92 6.62 -16.61 8.98
C VAL A 92 6.44 -17.55 10.17
N ASP A 93 7.18 -18.67 10.16
CA ASP A 93 7.05 -19.75 11.14
C ASP A 93 7.85 -19.44 12.42
N GLU A 94 7.52 -20.15 13.51
CA GLU A 94 8.27 -20.10 14.75
C GLU A 94 9.76 -20.44 14.55
N GLY A 95 10.63 -19.81 15.32
CA GLY A 95 12.08 -19.96 15.20
C GLY A 95 12.72 -19.05 14.13
N SER A 96 11.92 -18.29 13.39
CA SER A 96 12.40 -17.20 12.55
C SER A 96 12.87 -16.05 13.42
N TYR A 97 13.89 -15.30 12.96
CA TYR A 97 14.41 -14.18 13.72
C TYR A 97 15.06 -13.12 12.86
N VAL A 98 15.14 -11.92 13.44
CA VAL A 98 16.01 -10.81 13.01
C VAL A 98 16.89 -10.43 14.18
N SER A 99 18.18 -10.28 13.93
CA SER A 99 19.17 -9.86 14.91
C SER A 99 20.09 -8.78 14.37
N ILE A 100 20.70 -8.04 15.27
CA ILE A 100 21.71 -7.02 14.98
C ILE A 100 23.04 -7.46 15.54
N LEU A 101 24.03 -7.56 14.67
CA LEU A 101 25.42 -7.86 15.02
C LEU A 101 26.18 -6.57 15.30
N GLN A 102 26.99 -6.55 16.35
CA GLN A 102 27.88 -5.45 16.71
C GLN A 102 29.18 -5.99 17.33
N GLY A 103 30.30 -5.89 16.62
CA GLY A 103 31.54 -6.56 17.01
C GLY A 103 31.31 -8.07 17.17
N ASP A 104 31.70 -8.63 18.31
CA ASP A 104 31.45 -10.06 18.62
C ASP A 104 30.07 -10.32 19.25
N GLY A 105 29.23 -9.29 19.41
CA GLY A 105 27.91 -9.38 20.02
C GLY A 105 26.78 -9.50 19.01
N GLU A 106 25.76 -10.28 19.38
CA GLU A 106 24.50 -10.41 18.62
C GLU A 106 23.31 -10.10 19.54
N LYS A 107 22.44 -9.17 19.12
CA LYS A 107 21.19 -8.87 19.79
C LYS A 107 20.02 -9.37 18.93
N MET A 108 19.33 -10.39 19.41
CA MET A 108 18.02 -10.79 18.86
C MET A 108 17.02 -9.67 19.13
N LEU A 109 16.23 -9.30 18.12
CA LEU A 109 15.10 -8.37 18.29
C LEU A 109 13.83 -9.17 18.60
N GLU A 110 13.10 -8.72 19.61
CA GLU A 110 11.87 -9.37 20.04
C GLU A 110 10.74 -9.05 19.05
N GLN A 111 10.19 -10.11 18.43
CA GLN A 111 9.09 -9.96 17.47
C GLN A 111 7.83 -9.49 18.19
N GLY A 112 7.15 -8.48 17.62
CA GLY A 112 6.01 -7.81 18.18
C GLY A 112 6.40 -6.55 18.97
N SER A 113 7.14 -6.67 20.05
CA SER A 113 7.47 -5.56 20.94
C SER A 113 8.59 -4.64 20.43
N GLU A 114 9.61 -5.18 19.76
CA GLU A 114 10.76 -4.42 19.24
C GLU A 114 10.78 -4.30 17.72
N THR A 115 10.35 -5.36 17.03
CA THR A 115 10.35 -5.46 15.56
C THR A 115 9.17 -6.28 15.06
N VAL A 116 8.79 -6.04 13.79
CA VAL A 116 8.04 -6.98 12.98
C VAL A 116 8.79 -7.20 11.67
N PHE A 117 8.75 -8.41 11.14
CA PHE A 117 9.47 -8.78 9.93
C PHE A 117 8.74 -9.86 9.13
N TRP A 118 8.90 -9.82 7.83
CA TRP A 118 8.34 -10.79 6.89
C TRP A 118 9.15 -10.79 5.59
N THR A 119 8.77 -11.65 4.65
CA THR A 119 9.26 -11.65 3.28
C THR A 119 8.09 -11.65 2.29
N LYS A 120 8.32 -11.07 1.12
CA LYS A 120 7.42 -11.18 -0.05
C LYS A 120 7.99 -12.11 -1.12
N ARG A 121 8.98 -12.92 -0.76
CA ARG A 121 9.53 -13.96 -1.62
C ARG A 121 8.81 -15.27 -1.35
N ASP A 122 8.39 -15.94 -2.41
CA ASP A 122 7.74 -17.26 -2.35
C ASP A 122 8.80 -18.35 -2.09
N GLN A 123 9.50 -18.24 -0.94
CA GLN A 123 10.59 -19.13 -0.54
C GLN A 123 10.38 -19.64 0.87
N GLU A 124 10.45 -20.96 1.07
CA GLU A 124 10.32 -21.59 2.38
C GLU A 124 11.42 -21.15 3.37
N GLN A 125 12.58 -20.76 2.83
CA GLN A 125 13.68 -20.23 3.64
C GLN A 125 14.28 -18.98 3.01
N VAL A 126 14.40 -17.93 3.81
CA VAL A 126 15.05 -16.69 3.43
C VAL A 126 16.10 -16.32 4.47
N SER A 127 17.28 -15.93 4.01
CA SER A 127 18.37 -15.56 4.90
C SER A 127 19.09 -14.30 4.46
N VAL A 128 19.50 -13.53 5.46
CA VAL A 128 20.40 -12.38 5.35
C VAL A 128 21.54 -12.61 6.31
N ASP A 129 22.77 -12.51 5.82
CA ASP A 129 23.99 -12.71 6.60
C ASP A 129 24.83 -11.45 6.58
N ASP A 130 25.13 -10.90 7.78
CA ASP A 130 26.06 -9.80 8.00
C ASP A 130 25.85 -8.60 7.05
N SER A 131 24.60 -8.24 6.81
CA SER A 131 24.22 -7.15 5.91
C SER A 131 24.48 -5.79 6.57
N GLU A 132 25.44 -5.01 6.06
CA GLU A 132 25.82 -3.69 6.60
C GLU A 132 24.62 -2.74 6.61
N MET A 133 24.34 -2.12 7.75
CA MET A 133 23.21 -1.20 7.89
C MET A 133 23.58 0.21 7.42
N VAL A 134 22.73 0.81 6.60
CA VAL A 134 22.90 2.16 6.06
C VAL A 134 21.64 2.96 6.28
N PHE A 135 21.73 4.08 6.97
CA PHE A 135 20.64 5.03 7.08
C PHE A 135 20.51 5.84 5.79
N VAL A 136 19.35 5.73 5.14
CA VAL A 136 19.04 6.33 3.84
C VAL A 136 17.94 7.40 3.94
N GLY A 137 17.88 8.14 5.06
CA GLY A 137 16.88 9.19 5.25
C GLY A 137 15.46 8.66 5.10
N TYR A 138 14.71 9.19 4.16
CA TYR A 138 13.37 8.70 3.80
C TYR A 138 13.38 7.59 2.75
N GLY A 139 14.55 7.26 2.16
CA GLY A 139 14.67 6.23 1.12
C GLY A 139 13.94 6.57 -0.17
N ILE A 140 13.98 7.82 -0.59
CA ILE A 140 13.21 8.35 -1.72
C ILE A 140 14.14 8.66 -2.91
N VAL A 141 13.68 8.29 -4.11
CA VAL A 141 14.22 8.78 -5.39
C VAL A 141 13.06 9.42 -6.15
N ALA A 142 13.04 10.75 -6.19
CA ALA A 142 12.00 11.57 -6.81
C ALA A 142 12.63 12.66 -7.69
N PRO A 143 12.93 12.35 -8.96
CA PRO A 143 13.64 13.28 -9.87
C PRO A 143 12.93 14.61 -10.06
N GLU A 144 11.60 14.64 -10.00
CA GLU A 144 10.79 15.85 -10.12
C GLU A 144 10.99 16.84 -8.96
N TYR A 145 11.47 16.35 -7.80
CA TYR A 145 11.89 17.17 -6.66
C TYR A 145 13.41 17.35 -6.59
N GLY A 146 14.17 16.81 -7.56
CA GLY A 146 15.64 16.74 -7.48
C GLY A 146 16.13 15.90 -6.30
N TRP A 147 15.35 14.92 -5.85
CA TRP A 147 15.56 14.16 -4.62
C TRP A 147 16.13 12.76 -4.89
N ASN A 148 17.20 12.40 -4.19
CA ASN A 148 17.77 11.07 -4.23
C ASN A 148 18.51 10.73 -2.92
N ASP A 149 17.82 10.03 -2.02
CA ASP A 149 18.34 9.60 -0.72
C ASP A 149 19.41 8.51 -0.80
N TYR A 150 19.63 7.93 -1.97
CA TYR A 150 20.62 6.89 -2.19
C TYR A 150 21.88 7.41 -2.92
N GLN A 151 21.96 8.73 -3.14
CA GLN A 151 23.02 9.33 -3.96
C GLN A 151 24.43 8.94 -3.49
N GLY A 152 25.18 8.29 -4.38
CA GLY A 152 26.58 7.91 -4.15
C GLY A 152 26.78 6.67 -3.27
N MET A 153 25.70 5.94 -2.94
CA MET A 153 25.75 4.70 -2.15
C MET A 153 25.37 3.50 -3.01
N ASP A 154 26.22 2.51 -3.06
CA ASP A 154 25.87 1.18 -3.56
C ASP A 154 25.21 0.38 -2.42
N MET A 155 23.94 0.06 -2.60
CA MET A 155 23.15 -0.70 -1.61
C MET A 155 23.22 -2.20 -1.81
N THR A 156 23.96 -2.71 -2.79
CA THR A 156 24.06 -4.14 -3.06
C THR A 156 24.51 -4.91 -1.82
N GLY A 157 23.69 -5.85 -1.36
CA GLY A 157 23.94 -6.66 -0.17
C GLY A 157 23.85 -5.92 1.18
N LYS A 158 23.34 -4.68 1.18
CA LYS A 158 23.20 -3.86 2.39
C LYS A 158 21.76 -3.81 2.88
N THR A 159 21.59 -3.45 4.15
CA THR A 159 20.30 -3.18 4.78
C THR A 159 20.01 -1.69 4.77
N ALA A 160 18.93 -1.29 4.13
CA ALA A 160 18.47 0.09 4.16
C ALA A 160 17.65 0.37 5.43
N VAL A 161 18.08 1.33 6.23
CA VAL A 161 17.36 1.83 7.42
C VAL A 161 16.77 3.19 7.07
N MET A 162 15.46 3.39 7.28
CA MET A 162 14.78 4.59 6.80
C MET A 162 13.60 5.03 7.64
N LEU A 163 13.25 6.29 7.47
CA LEU A 163 12.09 6.91 8.10
C LEU A 163 10.80 6.59 7.32
N ILE A 164 9.69 6.47 8.05
CA ILE A 164 8.36 6.41 7.45
C ILE A 164 7.92 7.81 7.00
N ASN A 165 6.97 7.88 6.06
CA ASN A 165 6.47 9.10 5.44
C ASN A 165 7.49 9.75 4.48
N ASP A 166 7.33 11.02 4.17
CA ASP A 166 8.19 11.81 3.30
C ASP A 166 8.54 13.17 3.96
N PRO A 167 9.53 13.91 3.44
CA PRO A 167 9.97 15.17 4.03
C PRO A 167 8.88 16.26 4.10
N GLY A 168 7.85 16.17 3.26
CA GLY A 168 6.73 17.11 3.26
C GLY A 168 6.00 17.11 4.59
N PHE A 169 5.75 15.92 5.18
CA PHE A 169 5.09 15.80 6.47
C PHE A 169 5.85 16.54 7.58
N ALA A 170 7.15 16.37 7.67
CA ALA A 170 7.95 16.99 8.74
C ALA A 170 8.14 18.51 8.54
N THR A 171 8.22 18.97 7.29
CA THR A 171 8.42 20.39 6.95
C THR A 171 7.12 21.18 6.86
N GLN A 172 5.98 20.51 6.68
CA GLN A 172 4.67 21.12 6.41
C GLN A 172 4.71 22.08 5.20
N ASN A 173 5.62 21.84 4.26
CA ASN A 173 5.80 22.65 3.07
C ASN A 173 5.06 22.03 1.88
N ASP A 174 3.97 22.66 1.44
CA ASP A 174 3.13 22.17 0.33
C ASP A 174 3.88 22.03 -1.01
N ALA A 175 4.97 22.77 -1.19
CA ALA A 175 5.82 22.67 -2.37
C ALA A 175 6.74 21.42 -2.33
N LEU A 176 6.91 20.79 -1.17
CA LEU A 176 7.75 19.61 -0.97
C LEU A 176 6.86 18.41 -0.63
N PHE A 177 6.76 17.44 -1.53
CA PHE A 177 5.95 16.22 -1.38
C PHE A 177 4.50 16.49 -0.93
N LYS A 178 3.91 17.64 -1.36
CA LYS A 178 2.55 18.07 -0.99
C LYS A 178 2.32 18.27 0.51
N GLY A 179 3.34 18.66 1.25
CA GLY A 179 3.24 19.00 2.66
C GLY A 179 2.70 17.86 3.52
N ASN A 180 1.61 18.11 4.25
CA ASN A 180 1.03 17.15 5.17
C ASN A 180 0.33 15.95 4.49
N ALA A 181 0.07 16.01 3.18
CA ALA A 181 -0.52 14.90 2.45
C ALA A 181 0.55 13.85 2.12
N MET A 182 0.39 12.65 2.67
CA MET A 182 1.31 11.54 2.36
C MET A 182 1.27 11.22 0.87
N THR A 183 2.37 11.44 0.15
CA THR A 183 2.53 11.02 -1.24
C THR A 183 2.80 9.51 -1.34
N TYR A 184 2.86 8.97 -2.56
CA TYR A 184 3.28 7.57 -2.73
C TYR A 184 4.70 7.31 -2.19
N TYR A 185 5.59 8.30 -2.28
CA TYR A 185 6.94 8.23 -1.72
C TYR A 185 6.96 8.03 -0.19
N GLY A 186 5.95 8.54 0.52
CA GLY A 186 5.80 8.36 1.97
C GLY A 186 5.28 6.99 2.39
N ARG A 187 4.72 6.21 1.45
CA ARG A 187 4.14 4.90 1.75
C ARG A 187 5.21 3.85 2.05
N TRP A 188 4.94 3.00 3.03
CA TRP A 188 5.83 1.89 3.39
C TRP A 188 6.07 0.92 2.20
N THR A 189 5.08 0.71 1.34
CA THR A 189 5.21 -0.08 0.11
C THR A 189 6.30 0.45 -0.80
N TYR A 190 6.30 1.77 -1.06
CA TYR A 190 7.32 2.42 -1.87
C TYR A 190 8.72 2.23 -1.28
N LYS A 191 8.86 2.33 0.05
CA LYS A 191 10.14 2.16 0.75
C LYS A 191 10.82 0.84 0.41
N TYR A 192 10.08 -0.26 0.49
CA TYR A 192 10.59 -1.59 0.16
C TYR A 192 10.89 -1.73 -1.34
N GLU A 193 10.01 -1.19 -2.18
CA GLU A 193 10.20 -1.24 -3.64
C GLU A 193 11.42 -0.46 -4.09
N GLU A 194 11.63 0.75 -3.57
CA GLU A 194 12.78 1.56 -3.93
C GLU A 194 14.09 0.95 -3.42
N ALA A 195 14.13 0.51 -2.17
CA ALA A 195 15.30 -0.17 -1.64
C ALA A 195 15.69 -1.41 -2.47
N ALA A 196 14.70 -2.19 -2.93
CA ALA A 196 14.94 -3.31 -3.83
C ALA A 196 15.53 -2.85 -5.18
N ARG A 197 15.01 -1.76 -5.78
CA ARG A 197 15.57 -1.17 -7.01
C ARG A 197 17.01 -0.70 -6.83
N GLN A 198 17.37 -0.24 -5.64
CA GLN A 198 18.73 0.18 -5.27
C GLN A 198 19.66 -1.00 -4.93
N GLY A 199 19.15 -2.23 -4.93
CA GLY A 199 19.94 -3.45 -4.65
C GLY A 199 20.05 -3.82 -3.17
N ALA A 200 19.29 -3.19 -2.29
CA ALA A 200 19.29 -3.54 -0.87
C ALA A 200 18.79 -4.98 -0.65
N GLU A 201 19.40 -5.67 0.30
CA GLU A 201 19.07 -7.03 0.67
C GLU A 201 17.93 -7.10 1.70
N ALA A 202 17.90 -6.13 2.62
CA ALA A 202 16.86 -6.00 3.63
C ALA A 202 16.50 -4.52 3.86
N VAL A 203 15.33 -4.30 4.45
CA VAL A 203 14.84 -2.97 4.80
C VAL A 203 14.34 -2.96 6.24
N VAL A 204 14.69 -1.90 6.95
CA VAL A 204 14.23 -1.60 8.30
C VAL A 204 13.58 -0.22 8.29
N ILE A 205 12.25 -0.13 8.45
CA ILE A 205 11.55 1.13 8.60
C ILE A 205 11.49 1.50 10.09
N ILE A 206 11.87 2.72 10.43
CA ILE A 206 11.73 3.28 11.77
C ILE A 206 10.30 3.76 11.95
N HIS A 207 9.60 3.19 12.95
CA HIS A 207 8.24 3.62 13.26
C HIS A 207 8.24 4.87 14.14
N GLU A 208 7.43 5.84 13.73
CA GLU A 208 7.04 7.01 14.55
C GLU A 208 5.54 7.22 14.37
N THR A 209 4.81 7.33 15.48
CA THR A 209 3.33 7.36 15.48
C THR A 209 2.75 8.51 14.64
N ALA A 210 3.28 9.72 14.77
CA ALA A 210 2.74 10.87 14.04
C ALA A 210 2.96 10.78 12.53
N PRO A 211 4.19 10.51 12.02
CA PRO A 211 4.41 10.32 10.59
C PRO A 211 3.69 9.09 10.00
N ALA A 212 3.58 7.99 10.75
CA ALA A 212 2.87 6.80 10.30
C ALA A 212 1.34 6.99 10.29
N ALA A 213 0.83 7.92 11.10
CA ALA A 213 -0.59 8.17 11.38
C ALA A 213 -1.30 7.05 12.18
N TYR A 214 -0.54 6.12 12.77
CA TYR A 214 -1.03 5.06 13.64
C TYR A 214 0.03 4.65 14.67
N PRO A 215 -0.39 4.10 15.85
CA PRO A 215 0.55 3.64 16.88
C PRO A 215 1.25 2.34 16.48
N TRP A 216 2.34 1.99 17.18
CA TRP A 216 3.09 0.75 16.96
C TRP A 216 2.22 -0.50 16.98
N GLN A 217 1.22 -0.55 17.83
CA GLN A 217 0.31 -1.69 17.96
C GLN A 217 -0.39 -2.07 16.65
N VAL A 218 -0.67 -1.08 15.78
CA VAL A 218 -1.21 -1.35 14.44
C VAL A 218 -0.18 -2.07 13.58
N VAL A 219 1.10 -1.66 13.64
CA VAL A 219 2.19 -2.35 12.92
C VAL A 219 2.33 -3.78 13.45
N GLU A 220 2.40 -3.94 14.78
CA GLU A 220 2.52 -5.23 15.44
C GLU A 220 1.41 -6.20 15.00
N THR A 221 0.15 -5.79 15.09
CA THR A 221 -0.99 -6.67 14.78
C THR A 221 -1.17 -6.93 13.28
N SER A 222 -0.80 -5.99 12.41
CA SER A 222 -0.97 -6.14 10.96
C SER A 222 0.07 -7.05 10.30
N TRP A 223 1.27 -7.15 10.89
CA TRP A 223 2.39 -7.89 10.28
C TRP A 223 2.71 -9.20 10.99
N GLN A 224 1.94 -9.56 12.00
CA GLN A 224 1.98 -10.90 12.59
C GLN A 224 1.06 -11.85 11.81
N GLY A 225 1.51 -13.09 11.64
CA GLY A 225 0.74 -14.13 10.97
C GLY A 225 0.84 -14.08 9.44
N LYS A 226 -0.24 -14.45 8.79
CA LYS A 226 -0.32 -14.63 7.35
C LYS A 226 -0.26 -13.31 6.59
N GLN A 227 0.62 -13.23 5.62
CA GLN A 227 0.69 -12.12 4.68
C GLN A 227 0.23 -12.61 3.29
N ILE A 228 -0.73 -11.91 2.70
CA ILE A 228 -1.26 -12.25 1.39
C ILE A 228 -0.75 -11.24 0.36
N ASP A 229 -0.24 -11.73 -0.77
CA ASP A 229 0.18 -10.91 -1.90
C ASP A 229 -0.24 -11.55 -3.22
N LEU A 230 -0.09 -10.81 -4.32
CA LEU A 230 -0.25 -11.37 -5.66
C LEU A 230 0.82 -12.42 -5.93
N LYS A 231 0.41 -13.58 -6.45
CA LYS A 231 1.36 -14.55 -6.97
C LYS A 231 2.11 -13.94 -8.15
N ARG A 232 3.45 -13.90 -8.08
CA ARG A 232 4.33 -13.35 -9.10
C ARG A 232 5.05 -14.45 -9.87
N GLU A 233 5.31 -14.21 -11.15
CA GLU A 233 6.06 -15.17 -11.99
C GLU A 233 7.51 -15.34 -11.52
N ASP A 234 8.12 -14.26 -11.00
CA ASP A 234 9.48 -14.27 -10.47
C ASP A 234 9.55 -14.73 -8.99
N MET A 235 8.46 -15.23 -8.41
CA MET A 235 8.38 -15.66 -7.01
C MET A 235 8.82 -14.54 -6.01
N GLY A 236 8.66 -13.28 -6.36
CA GLY A 236 9.07 -12.13 -5.55
C GLY A 236 10.59 -11.95 -5.45
N LEU A 237 11.39 -12.55 -6.33
CA LEU A 237 12.86 -12.44 -6.27
C LEU A 237 13.37 -11.02 -6.56
N ASN A 238 12.57 -10.17 -7.19
CA ASN A 238 12.84 -8.75 -7.38
C ASN A 238 12.57 -7.88 -6.12
N ARG A 239 12.08 -8.50 -5.02
CA ARG A 239 11.86 -7.84 -3.73
C ARG A 239 13.09 -8.02 -2.82
N VAL A 240 13.23 -7.16 -1.81
CA VAL A 240 14.22 -7.39 -0.75
C VAL A 240 13.93 -8.74 -0.06
N LYS A 241 14.94 -9.35 0.53
CA LYS A 241 14.78 -10.62 1.23
C LYS A 241 13.94 -10.47 2.49
N VAL A 242 14.16 -9.41 3.25
CA VAL A 242 13.47 -9.12 4.50
C VAL A 242 12.93 -7.71 4.51
N GLU A 243 11.64 -7.58 4.70
CA GLU A 243 10.93 -6.35 4.98
C GLU A 243 10.67 -6.29 6.48
N SER A 244 11.00 -5.18 7.15
CA SER A 244 10.83 -5.07 8.60
C SER A 244 10.55 -3.65 9.06
N TRP A 245 10.01 -3.57 10.29
CA TRP A 245 9.90 -2.34 11.05
C TRP A 245 10.54 -2.51 12.40
N ILE A 246 11.06 -1.42 12.97
CA ILE A 246 11.50 -1.36 14.36
C ILE A 246 10.85 -0.19 15.08
N THR A 247 10.71 -0.31 16.40
CA THR A 247 10.24 0.81 17.22
C THR A 247 11.27 1.95 17.23
N HIS A 248 10.79 3.17 17.49
CA HIS A 248 11.66 4.35 17.61
C HIS A 248 12.75 4.16 18.68
N SER A 249 12.42 3.53 19.82
CA SER A 249 13.39 3.29 20.90
C SER A 249 14.53 2.34 20.48
N ILE A 250 14.22 1.31 19.71
CA ILE A 250 15.24 0.42 19.13
C ILE A 250 16.12 1.20 18.15
N ALA A 251 15.52 2.01 17.27
CA ALA A 251 16.28 2.85 16.36
C ALA A 251 17.25 3.78 17.10
N GLN A 252 16.79 4.52 18.13
CA GLN A 252 17.65 5.38 18.94
C GLN A 252 18.86 4.63 19.52
N GLY A 253 18.62 3.41 20.05
CA GLY A 253 19.69 2.56 20.56
C GLY A 253 20.71 2.15 19.50
N LEU A 254 20.26 1.79 18.29
CA LEU A 254 21.14 1.40 17.19
C LEU A 254 21.99 2.59 16.68
N PHE A 255 21.38 3.77 16.52
CA PHE A 255 22.11 4.98 16.12
C PHE A 255 23.18 5.35 17.15
N ALA A 256 22.84 5.38 18.44
CA ALA A 256 23.80 5.63 19.52
C ALA A 256 24.97 4.64 19.51
N LYS A 257 24.70 3.34 19.28
CA LYS A 257 25.72 2.29 19.20
C LYS A 257 26.66 2.45 18.01
N SER A 258 26.19 3.05 16.90
CA SER A 258 27.04 3.36 15.74
C SER A 258 27.71 4.75 15.84
N GLY A 259 27.56 5.45 16.97
CA GLY A 259 28.09 6.78 17.19
C GLY A 259 27.35 7.87 16.43
N LEU A 260 26.10 7.61 16.02
CA LEU A 260 25.26 8.52 15.26
C LEU A 260 24.14 9.10 16.16
N ASP A 261 23.71 10.31 15.82
CA ASP A 261 22.57 10.98 16.45
C ASP A 261 21.38 10.91 15.48
N LEU A 262 20.35 10.13 15.84
CA LEU A 262 19.15 9.94 15.01
C LEU A 262 18.44 11.25 14.75
N GLU A 263 18.20 12.09 15.78
CA GLU A 263 17.44 13.32 15.61
C GLU A 263 18.17 14.33 14.71
N ARG A 264 19.49 14.42 14.84
CA ARG A 264 20.32 15.22 13.93
C ARG A 264 20.22 14.73 12.49
N LEU A 265 20.29 13.42 12.28
CA LEU A 265 20.21 12.83 10.93
C LEU A 265 18.81 12.97 10.33
N LYS A 266 17.76 12.90 11.14
CA LYS A 266 16.38 13.21 10.70
C LYS A 266 16.29 14.65 10.18
N GLN A 267 16.90 15.63 10.87
CA GLN A 267 16.92 17.02 10.38
C GLN A 267 17.69 17.16 9.07
N GLN A 268 18.81 16.46 8.92
CA GLN A 268 19.57 16.45 7.66
C GLN A 268 18.80 15.80 6.51
N ALA A 269 18.01 14.77 6.79
CA ALA A 269 17.18 14.08 5.80
C ALA A 269 15.98 14.92 5.29
N LEU A 270 15.77 16.14 5.81
CA LEU A 270 14.74 17.05 5.31
C LEU A 270 15.16 17.85 4.06
N THR A 271 16.35 17.62 3.54
CA THR A 271 16.86 18.34 2.37
C THR A 271 17.36 17.39 1.29
N ALA A 272 17.29 17.82 0.03
CA ALA A 272 17.74 17.03 -1.12
C ALA A 272 19.27 16.79 -1.15
N GLU A 273 20.04 17.53 -0.36
CA GLU A 273 21.50 17.36 -0.20
C GLU A 273 21.86 16.24 0.76
N PHE A 274 20.89 15.62 1.43
CA PHE A 274 21.13 14.47 2.30
C PHE A 274 21.89 13.37 1.56
N LYS A 275 22.80 12.71 2.27
CA LYS A 275 23.51 11.55 1.75
C LYS A 275 23.41 10.38 2.73
N PRO A 276 23.32 9.14 2.21
CA PRO A 276 23.30 7.94 3.04
C PRO A 276 24.47 7.89 4.02
N VAL A 277 24.20 7.38 5.22
CA VAL A 277 25.17 7.27 6.30
C VAL A 277 25.31 5.82 6.75
N VAL A 278 26.51 5.25 6.61
CA VAL A 278 26.81 3.91 7.12
C VAL A 278 26.71 3.90 8.64
N MET A 279 25.92 2.97 9.19
CA MET A 279 25.83 2.71 10.62
C MET A 279 26.97 1.79 11.05
N LYS A 280 28.17 2.37 11.18
CA LYS A 280 29.44 1.64 11.37
C LYS A 280 29.36 0.57 12.45
N GLY A 281 29.79 -0.64 12.08
CA GLY A 281 29.86 -1.78 12.98
C GLY A 281 28.52 -2.43 13.30
N LEU A 282 27.43 -2.02 12.64
CA LEU A 282 26.12 -2.66 12.76
C LEU A 282 25.77 -3.42 11.47
N TYR A 283 25.38 -4.68 11.66
CA TYR A 283 24.98 -5.55 10.55
C TYR A 283 23.66 -6.24 10.93
N LEU A 284 22.78 -6.39 9.95
CA LEU A 284 21.56 -7.18 10.13
C LEU A 284 21.80 -8.62 9.72
N LYS A 285 21.30 -9.53 10.55
CA LYS A 285 21.22 -10.96 10.24
C LYS A 285 19.79 -11.42 10.43
N ALA A 286 19.31 -12.24 9.52
CA ALA A 286 17.95 -12.77 9.58
C ALA A 286 17.88 -14.22 9.08
N ARG A 287 16.96 -14.98 9.65
CA ARG A 287 16.55 -16.31 9.20
C ARG A 287 15.03 -16.38 9.28
N LEU A 288 14.39 -16.54 8.14
CA LEU A 288 12.96 -16.71 8.06
C LEU A 288 12.68 -18.11 7.50
N ASN A 289 11.94 -18.90 8.26
CA ASN A 289 11.31 -20.12 7.78
C ASN A 289 9.84 -19.77 7.50
N ASN A 290 9.34 -20.16 6.35
CA ASN A 290 8.03 -19.72 5.89
C ASN A 290 7.19 -20.90 5.45
N THR A 291 5.92 -20.88 5.83
CA THR A 291 4.90 -21.71 5.20
C THR A 291 4.26 -20.93 4.05
N ILE A 292 4.26 -21.54 2.86
CA ILE A 292 3.75 -20.93 1.63
C ILE A 292 2.51 -21.66 1.16
N ARG A 293 1.46 -20.90 0.87
CA ARG A 293 0.21 -21.44 0.33
C ARG A 293 -0.26 -20.58 -0.85
N PHE A 294 -0.58 -21.26 -1.95
CA PHE A 294 -1.20 -20.61 -3.11
C PHE A 294 -2.71 -20.71 -3.00
N THR A 295 -3.38 -19.60 -3.27
CA THR A 295 -4.84 -19.50 -3.28
C THR A 295 -5.29 -18.62 -4.43
N ASN A 296 -6.60 -18.51 -4.63
CA ASN A 296 -7.17 -17.69 -5.67
C ASN A 296 -8.26 -16.78 -5.07
N SER A 297 -8.30 -15.55 -5.53
CA SER A 297 -9.40 -14.62 -5.27
C SER A 297 -9.91 -14.07 -6.60
N HIS A 298 -10.83 -13.12 -6.55
CA HIS A 298 -11.41 -12.54 -7.76
C HIS A 298 -11.65 -11.05 -7.58
N ASN A 299 -11.40 -10.28 -8.62
CA ASN A 299 -12.05 -8.98 -8.77
C ASN A 299 -13.47 -9.21 -9.30
N VAL A 300 -14.45 -8.58 -8.69
CA VAL A 300 -15.83 -8.57 -9.19
C VAL A 300 -15.98 -7.35 -10.08
N ALA A 301 -16.19 -7.55 -11.38
CA ALA A 301 -16.15 -6.50 -12.38
C ALA A 301 -17.33 -6.57 -13.36
N ALA A 302 -17.83 -5.40 -13.72
CA ALA A 302 -18.90 -5.27 -14.70
C ALA A 302 -18.73 -3.98 -15.53
N VAL A 303 -19.39 -3.94 -16.67
CA VAL A 303 -19.34 -2.81 -17.59
C VAL A 303 -20.75 -2.32 -17.92
N LYS A 304 -20.92 -0.99 -17.95
CA LYS A 304 -22.05 -0.34 -18.60
C LYS A 304 -21.51 0.48 -19.77
N LYS A 305 -21.78 0.02 -20.99
CA LYS A 305 -21.32 0.73 -22.19
C LYS A 305 -21.99 2.09 -22.35
N GLY A 306 -21.19 3.09 -22.65
CA GLY A 306 -21.67 4.41 -23.04
C GLY A 306 -22.29 4.41 -24.44
N SER A 307 -23.32 5.23 -24.67
CA SER A 307 -23.97 5.37 -25.96
C SER A 307 -23.22 6.29 -26.93
N LEU A 308 -22.54 7.33 -26.41
CA LEU A 308 -21.89 8.35 -27.23
C LEU A 308 -20.40 8.07 -27.49
N ARG A 309 -19.71 7.53 -26.51
CA ARG A 309 -18.25 7.24 -26.54
C ARG A 309 -17.96 5.86 -25.99
N PRO A 310 -18.36 4.77 -26.68
CA PRO A 310 -18.33 3.41 -26.16
C PRO A 310 -16.90 2.86 -25.94
N ASN A 311 -15.87 3.52 -26.45
CA ASN A 311 -14.46 3.15 -26.30
C ASN A 311 -13.71 3.98 -25.23
N GLU A 312 -14.42 4.89 -24.56
CA GLU A 312 -13.87 5.65 -23.44
C GLU A 312 -14.48 5.12 -22.14
N TYR A 313 -13.64 4.89 -21.14
CA TYR A 313 -14.05 4.27 -19.88
C TYR A 313 -13.83 5.20 -18.70
N ILE A 314 -14.80 5.24 -17.80
CA ILE A 314 -14.62 5.74 -16.43
C ILE A 314 -14.56 4.52 -15.52
N LEU A 315 -13.44 4.34 -14.84
CA LEU A 315 -13.22 3.24 -13.91
C LEU A 315 -13.55 3.66 -12.48
N MET A 316 -14.52 2.97 -11.86
CA MET A 316 -14.83 3.09 -10.44
C MET A 316 -14.31 1.84 -9.73
N MET A 317 -13.56 2.03 -8.64
CA MET A 317 -12.95 0.93 -7.90
C MET A 317 -13.16 1.10 -6.40
N ALA A 318 -13.43 -0.02 -5.72
CA ALA A 318 -13.40 -0.14 -4.28
C ALA A 318 -13.04 -1.57 -3.92
N HIS A 319 -12.33 -1.78 -2.81
CA HIS A 319 -12.09 -3.14 -2.35
C HIS A 319 -13.34 -3.71 -1.67
N TRP A 320 -13.62 -4.97 -1.91
CA TRP A 320 -14.72 -5.70 -1.29
C TRP A 320 -14.28 -6.52 -0.07
N ASP A 321 -13.00 -6.82 0.01
CA ASP A 321 -12.39 -7.62 1.05
C ASP A 321 -12.16 -6.83 2.35
N HIS A 322 -12.05 -7.57 3.45
CA HIS A 322 -11.62 -7.05 4.75
C HIS A 322 -10.78 -8.12 5.49
N LEU A 323 -10.46 -7.87 6.75
CA LEU A 323 -9.46 -8.66 7.50
C LEU A 323 -9.93 -10.06 7.93
N GLY A 324 -11.21 -10.38 7.77
CA GLY A 324 -11.79 -11.63 8.28
C GLY A 324 -12.09 -11.56 9.76
N THR A 325 -12.38 -12.73 10.34
CA THR A 325 -12.68 -12.88 11.77
C THR A 325 -11.46 -13.43 12.50
N LYS A 326 -11.23 -12.97 13.73
CA LYS A 326 -10.29 -13.59 14.69
C LYS A 326 -11.09 -14.34 15.72
N GLU A 327 -10.81 -15.63 15.91
CA GLU A 327 -11.53 -16.50 16.85
C GLU A 327 -11.46 -16.04 18.32
N GLU A 328 -10.51 -15.16 18.69
CA GLU A 328 -10.26 -14.76 20.08
C GLU A 328 -10.71 -13.34 20.45
N GLN A 329 -11.29 -12.57 19.56
CA GLN A 329 -11.78 -11.23 19.88
C GLN A 329 -13.31 -11.19 19.84
N ALA A 330 -13.92 -11.21 21.04
CA ALA A 330 -15.32 -10.81 21.22
C ALA A 330 -15.43 -9.31 20.95
N GLY A 331 -15.88 -8.93 19.77
CA GLY A 331 -16.06 -7.54 19.35
C GLY A 331 -16.66 -7.47 17.96
N ASP A 332 -17.08 -6.28 17.58
CA ASP A 332 -17.60 -6.01 16.24
C ASP A 332 -16.50 -6.23 15.18
N ASN A 333 -16.82 -6.99 14.13
CA ASN A 333 -15.92 -7.37 13.04
C ASN A 333 -16.03 -6.39 11.87
#